data_57a187a549f540146965981057188840
#
_entry.id   57a187a549f540146965981057188840
#
_cell.length_a   1.000
_cell.length_b   1.000
_cell.length_c   1.000
_cell.angle_alpha   90.00
_cell.angle_beta   90.00
_cell.angle_gamma   90.00
#
_symmetry.space_group_name_H-M   'P 1'
#
loop_
_entity.id
_entity.type
_entity.pdbx_description
1 polymer ?
#
loop_
_entity_poly.entity_id
_entity_poly.type
_entity_poly.pdbx_seq_one_letter_code
_entity_poly.pdbx_strand_id
1 'polypeptide(L)'
;MEQSKAAEIVKLHNALLQERDFRKTLIDDLNKLVKTYRDILGDTNLFDKVAEMSDDRIVVGKEYFFNVQRIINAFSVLVSSKSKELNDALAEKILELKTQLGLWKAKESEIQGQIDDKKQELIQQGIPFDLGKINQISKDIIDYEKKVAKLQDDQKRLVELLKERQELIQERQKNKREITRKHLAFAKKINENLKTSVDDFFVSIKYAESLYSPDFEDTLKTLMGWRTSQVMKSSVIARSIGVYDFVQAIKKKDIGVLKAIKYQGEQFLRDDEIDNIITTLNDGFKYEDLECLKYDDHPQITVTKFVDESGVRKNITKRISQLSLGQQQSVLLSILLLSDSDKPLLIDQPEDNLDSEFIFKTIVGNLRKIKEHRQVIIVTHNPNIA
;
A
#
# COMPACT_ATOMS: atom_id res chain seq x y z
N MET A 1 -29.95 49.62 29.28
CA MET A 1 -29.58 48.93 30.53
C MET A 1 -30.10 47.49 30.60
N GLU A 2 -31.36 47.24 30.28
CA GLU A 2 -31.99 45.89 30.37
C GLU A 2 -31.43 44.87 29.37
N GLN A 3 -31.23 45.28 28.11
CA GLN A 3 -30.59 44.43 27.10
C GLN A 3 -29.15 44.01 27.47
N SER A 4 -28.43 44.85 28.24
CA SER A 4 -27.09 44.58 28.71
C SER A 4 -27.08 43.47 29.80
N LYS A 5 -28.10 43.47 30.71
CA LYS A 5 -28.24 42.47 31.76
C LYS A 5 -28.61 41.10 31.20
N ALA A 6 -29.51 41.05 30.24
CA ALA A 6 -29.88 39.80 29.57
C ALA A 6 -28.71 39.20 28.80
N ALA A 7 -27.93 40.04 28.10
CA ALA A 7 -26.72 39.58 27.37
C ALA A 7 -25.65 39.02 28.33
N GLU A 8 -25.49 39.61 29.51
CA GLU A 8 -24.55 39.12 30.54
C GLU A 8 -24.96 37.75 31.08
N ILE A 9 -26.27 37.53 31.34
CA ILE A 9 -26.77 36.21 31.78
C ILE A 9 -26.56 35.14 30.70
N VAL A 10 -26.83 35.46 29.44
CA VAL A 10 -26.63 34.54 28.31
C VAL A 10 -25.13 34.18 28.19
N LYS A 11 -24.23 35.18 28.29
CA LYS A 11 -22.78 34.93 28.27
C LYS A 11 -22.31 34.05 29.40
N LEU A 12 -22.78 34.30 30.62
CA LEU A 12 -22.42 33.51 31.81
C LEU A 12 -22.98 32.09 31.70
N HIS A 13 -24.20 31.92 31.22
CA HIS A 13 -24.83 30.64 31.01
C HIS A 13 -24.11 29.80 29.95
N ASN A 14 -23.71 30.42 28.81
CA ASN A 14 -22.96 29.73 27.78
C ASN A 14 -21.60 29.28 28.28
N ALA A 15 -20.87 30.12 29.03
CA ALA A 15 -19.59 29.74 29.64
C ALA A 15 -19.77 28.52 30.57
N LEU A 16 -20.83 28.53 31.38
CA LEU A 16 -21.14 27.43 32.30
C LEU A 16 -21.46 26.12 31.57
N LEU A 17 -22.16 26.18 30.44
CA LEU A 17 -22.43 24.99 29.61
C LEU A 17 -21.16 24.42 28.99
N GLN A 18 -20.26 25.29 28.48
CA GLN A 18 -18.98 24.86 27.91
C GLN A 18 -18.09 24.20 28.97
N GLU A 19 -17.99 24.81 30.16
CA GLU A 19 -17.22 24.23 31.27
C GLU A 19 -17.78 22.88 31.75
N ARG A 20 -19.10 22.75 31.81
CA ARG A 20 -19.78 21.50 32.18
C ARG A 20 -19.47 20.38 31.21
N ASP A 21 -19.51 20.67 29.92
CA ASP A 21 -19.24 19.69 28.89
C ASP A 21 -17.74 19.31 28.85
N PHE A 22 -16.84 20.28 28.99
CA PHE A 22 -15.41 20.02 29.11
C PHE A 22 -15.09 19.12 30.31
N ARG A 23 -15.67 19.41 31.48
CA ARG A 23 -15.50 18.58 32.67
C ARG A 23 -15.99 17.16 32.48
N LYS A 24 -17.12 16.97 31.80
CA LYS A 24 -17.65 15.63 31.47
C LYS A 24 -16.68 14.86 30.58
N THR A 25 -16.21 15.49 29.52
CA THR A 25 -15.23 14.89 28.60
C THR A 25 -13.93 14.51 29.34
N LEU A 26 -13.44 15.40 30.20
CA LEU A 26 -12.24 15.14 31.02
C LEU A 26 -12.41 13.92 31.93
N ILE A 27 -13.57 13.77 32.55
CA ILE A 27 -13.87 12.60 33.41
C ILE A 27 -13.92 11.33 32.59
N ASP A 28 -14.54 11.36 31.40
CA ASP A 28 -14.64 10.19 30.53
C ASP A 28 -13.28 9.76 30.01
N ASP A 29 -12.43 10.70 29.62
CA ASP A 29 -11.08 10.42 29.14
C ASP A 29 -10.17 9.93 30.29
N LEU A 30 -10.31 10.49 31.48
CA LEU A 30 -9.59 10.00 32.67
C LEU A 30 -9.97 8.55 32.99
N ASN A 31 -11.26 8.23 32.92
CA ASN A 31 -11.73 6.86 33.17
C ASN A 31 -11.20 5.88 32.13
N LYS A 32 -11.14 6.26 30.84
CA LYS A 32 -10.51 5.47 29.77
C LYS A 32 -9.03 5.24 30.05
N LEU A 33 -8.30 6.32 30.39
CA LEU A 33 -6.87 6.24 30.70
C LEU A 33 -6.61 5.26 31.85
N VAL A 34 -7.34 5.40 32.96
CA VAL A 34 -7.23 4.51 34.13
C VAL A 34 -7.51 3.05 33.76
N LYS A 35 -8.53 2.81 32.93
CA LYS A 35 -8.85 1.47 32.45
C LYS A 35 -7.70 0.89 31.62
N THR A 36 -7.19 1.65 30.65
CA THR A 36 -6.08 1.21 29.80
C THR A 36 -4.84 0.84 30.61
N TYR A 37 -4.49 1.64 31.62
CA TYR A 37 -3.36 1.32 32.50
C TYR A 37 -3.59 0.05 33.31
N ARG A 38 -4.80 -0.17 33.83
CA ARG A 38 -5.13 -1.40 34.56
C ARG A 38 -5.05 -2.64 33.67
N ASP A 39 -5.52 -2.54 32.44
CA ASP A 39 -5.47 -3.64 31.48
C ASP A 39 -4.00 -4.02 31.13
N ILE A 40 -3.14 -3.00 30.94
CA ILE A 40 -1.70 -3.22 30.66
C ILE A 40 -0.99 -3.83 31.88
N LEU A 41 -1.27 -3.37 33.09
CA LEU A 41 -0.60 -3.86 34.31
C LEU A 41 -1.14 -5.22 34.77
N GLY A 42 -2.30 -5.66 34.28
CA GLY A 42 -2.92 -6.93 34.62
C GLY A 42 -2.49 -8.11 33.75
N ASP A 43 -1.67 -7.91 32.70
CA ASP A 43 -1.22 -8.99 31.85
C ASP A 43 -0.04 -9.75 32.48
N THR A 44 -0.35 -10.86 33.17
CA THR A 44 0.61 -11.77 33.80
C THR A 44 0.90 -13.04 33.00
N ASN A 45 0.32 -13.18 31.82
CA ASN A 45 0.30 -14.41 31.03
C ASN A 45 1.69 -15.06 30.81
N LEU A 46 2.74 -14.25 30.60
CA LEU A 46 4.10 -14.76 30.45
C LEU A 46 4.63 -15.36 31.75
N PHE A 47 4.38 -14.70 32.88
CA PHE A 47 4.88 -15.12 34.19
C PHE A 47 4.18 -16.40 34.65
N ASP A 48 2.87 -16.49 34.42
CA ASP A 48 2.06 -17.67 34.75
C ASP A 48 2.50 -18.88 33.93
N LYS A 49 2.72 -18.73 32.63
CA LYS A 49 3.24 -19.81 31.76
C LYS A 49 4.58 -20.36 32.22
N VAL A 50 5.49 -19.50 32.66
CA VAL A 50 6.82 -19.94 33.11
C VAL A 50 6.75 -20.57 34.49
N ALA A 51 5.86 -20.09 35.37
CA ALA A 51 5.63 -20.68 36.68
C ALA A 51 5.00 -22.08 36.60
N GLU A 52 4.10 -22.33 35.65
CA GLU A 52 3.41 -23.60 35.43
C GLU A 52 4.30 -24.66 34.74
N MET A 53 5.44 -24.28 34.19
CA MET A 53 6.32 -25.19 33.46
C MET A 53 7.16 -26.02 34.42
N SER A 54 6.87 -27.33 34.49
CA SER A 54 7.60 -28.26 35.36
C SER A 54 8.93 -28.71 34.73
N ASP A 55 9.95 -28.93 35.58
CA ASP A 55 11.29 -29.39 35.22
C ASP A 55 11.33 -30.70 34.42
N ASP A 56 10.34 -31.58 34.65
CA ASP A 56 10.28 -32.90 34.03
C ASP A 56 9.97 -32.87 32.52
N ARG A 57 9.50 -31.74 32.02
CA ARG A 57 9.19 -31.56 30.58
C ARG A 57 10.37 -31.07 29.75
N ILE A 58 11.44 -30.64 30.40
CA ILE A 58 12.63 -30.09 29.70
C ILE A 58 13.78 -31.07 29.79
N VAL A 59 13.99 -31.78 28.69
CA VAL A 59 15.04 -32.82 28.62
C VAL A 59 16.36 -32.26 28.09
N VAL A 60 16.27 -31.33 27.12
CA VAL A 60 17.45 -30.71 26.49
C VAL A 60 17.49 -29.23 26.88
N GLY A 61 18.64 -28.77 27.39
CA GLY A 61 18.78 -27.34 27.76
C GLY A 61 18.26 -26.98 29.17
N LYS A 62 18.23 -27.95 30.08
CA LYS A 62 17.74 -27.76 31.46
C LYS A 62 18.46 -26.63 32.21
N GLU A 63 19.78 -26.51 32.03
CA GLU A 63 20.58 -25.41 32.63
C GLU A 63 20.16 -24.03 32.11
N TYR A 64 19.88 -23.90 30.80
CA TYR A 64 19.43 -22.66 30.20
C TYR A 64 18.01 -22.30 30.66
N PHE A 65 17.17 -23.31 30.85
CA PHE A 65 15.79 -23.08 31.34
C PHE A 65 15.81 -22.52 32.77
N PHE A 66 16.63 -23.03 33.69
CA PHE A 66 16.78 -22.47 35.02
C PHE A 66 17.25 -21.02 35.01
N ASN A 67 18.18 -20.68 34.12
CA ASN A 67 18.61 -19.30 33.99
C ASN A 67 17.51 -18.39 33.46
N VAL A 68 16.74 -18.83 32.45
CA VAL A 68 15.58 -18.11 31.92
C VAL A 68 14.52 -17.94 33.00
N GLN A 69 14.17 -18.99 33.73
CA GLN A 69 13.19 -18.96 34.83
C GLN A 69 13.62 -17.97 35.92
N ARG A 70 14.90 -17.96 36.31
CA ARG A 70 15.45 -17.02 37.29
C ARG A 70 15.32 -15.57 36.82
N ILE A 71 15.62 -15.29 35.53
CA ILE A 71 15.52 -13.96 34.95
C ILE A 71 14.05 -13.52 34.90
N ILE A 72 13.15 -14.39 34.47
CA ILE A 72 11.71 -14.09 34.37
C ILE A 72 11.10 -13.88 35.76
N ASN A 73 11.48 -14.67 36.75
CA ASN A 73 11.03 -14.47 38.14
C ASN A 73 11.52 -13.12 38.69
N ALA A 74 12.78 -12.77 38.48
CA ALA A 74 13.30 -11.45 38.86
C ALA A 74 12.55 -10.30 38.16
N PHE A 75 12.24 -10.49 36.87
CA PHE A 75 11.46 -9.53 36.08
C PHE A 75 10.01 -9.42 36.59
N SER A 76 9.38 -10.53 36.93
CA SER A 76 8.02 -10.55 37.53
C SER A 76 7.97 -9.75 38.85
N VAL A 77 8.96 -9.94 39.73
CA VAL A 77 9.06 -9.18 41.00
C VAL A 77 9.24 -7.69 40.72
N LEU A 78 10.09 -7.33 39.75
CA LEU A 78 10.29 -5.93 39.36
C LEU A 78 9.02 -5.31 38.80
N VAL A 79 8.34 -5.99 37.88
CA VAL A 79 7.07 -5.55 37.30
C VAL A 79 6.00 -5.38 38.38
N SER A 80 5.86 -6.34 39.28
CA SER A 80 4.90 -6.27 40.37
C SER A 80 5.16 -5.09 41.33
N SER A 81 6.43 -4.86 41.67
CA SER A 81 6.82 -3.72 42.51
C SER A 81 6.52 -2.39 41.84
N LYS A 82 6.91 -2.24 40.56
CA LYS A 82 6.69 -1.00 39.79
C LYS A 82 5.22 -0.77 39.48
N SER A 83 4.46 -1.82 39.23
CA SER A 83 3.01 -1.75 39.08
C SER A 83 2.33 -1.26 40.35
N LYS A 84 2.78 -1.72 41.49
CA LYS A 84 2.26 -1.24 42.79
C LYS A 84 2.56 0.24 43.03
N GLU A 85 3.83 0.66 42.84
CA GLU A 85 4.23 2.06 42.96
C GLU A 85 3.39 2.97 42.04
N LEU A 86 3.18 2.54 40.79
CA LEU A 86 2.40 3.29 39.80
C LEU A 86 0.93 3.35 40.16
N ASN A 87 0.35 2.24 40.63
CA ASN A 87 -1.05 2.19 41.07
C ASN A 87 -1.30 3.10 42.29
N ASP A 88 -0.39 3.11 43.26
CA ASP A 88 -0.48 3.98 44.44
C ASP A 88 -0.39 5.47 44.03
N ALA A 89 0.55 5.83 43.15
CA ALA A 89 0.69 7.19 42.64
C ALA A 89 -0.54 7.62 41.82
N LEU A 90 -1.10 6.72 41.00
CA LEU A 90 -2.33 6.98 40.25
C LEU A 90 -3.53 7.16 41.19
N ALA A 91 -3.66 6.37 42.22
CA ALA A 91 -4.74 6.47 43.18
C ALA A 91 -4.69 7.83 43.93
N GLU A 92 -3.49 8.27 44.32
CA GLU A 92 -3.29 9.59 44.96
C GLU A 92 -3.71 10.73 43.98
N LYS A 93 -3.24 10.71 42.75
CA LYS A 93 -3.56 11.77 41.77
C LYS A 93 -5.04 11.75 41.34
N ILE A 94 -5.64 10.59 41.25
CA ILE A 94 -7.09 10.47 41.02
C ILE A 94 -7.88 11.09 42.16
N LEU A 95 -7.45 10.89 43.42
CA LEU A 95 -8.09 11.49 44.58
C LEU A 95 -7.98 13.02 44.58
N GLU A 96 -6.79 13.54 44.29
CA GLU A 96 -6.56 14.99 44.11
C GLU A 96 -7.49 15.55 43.02
N LEU A 97 -7.54 14.91 41.85
CA LEU A 97 -8.39 15.34 40.72
C LEU A 97 -9.89 15.29 41.12
N LYS A 98 -10.34 14.24 41.77
CA LYS A 98 -11.74 14.14 42.28
C LYS A 98 -12.06 15.30 43.22
N THR A 99 -11.15 15.67 44.11
CA THR A 99 -11.32 16.79 45.01
C THR A 99 -11.49 18.09 44.27
N GLN A 100 -10.60 18.38 43.31
CA GLN A 100 -10.67 19.59 42.48
C GLN A 100 -11.93 19.64 41.60
N LEU A 101 -12.33 18.51 41.02
CA LEU A 101 -13.59 18.40 40.28
C LEU A 101 -14.81 18.64 41.15
N GLY A 102 -14.76 18.21 42.43
CA GLY A 102 -15.79 18.49 43.41
C GLY A 102 -15.92 19.97 43.74
N LEU A 103 -14.80 20.68 43.94
CA LEU A 103 -14.77 22.12 44.14
C LEU A 103 -15.29 22.89 42.93
N TRP A 104 -14.88 22.45 41.75
CA TRP A 104 -15.37 23.05 40.48
C TRP A 104 -16.90 22.87 40.35
N LYS A 105 -17.44 21.70 40.66
CA LYS A 105 -18.88 21.44 40.66
C LYS A 105 -19.64 22.31 41.65
N ALA A 106 -19.07 22.54 42.86
CA ALA A 106 -19.67 23.42 43.83
C ALA A 106 -19.74 24.88 43.34
N LYS A 107 -18.68 25.37 42.69
CA LYS A 107 -18.65 26.70 42.11
C LYS A 107 -19.63 26.86 40.93
N GLU A 108 -19.78 25.82 40.13
CA GLU A 108 -20.82 25.76 39.09
C GLU A 108 -22.22 25.93 39.66
N SER A 109 -22.51 25.21 40.77
CA SER A 109 -23.83 25.30 41.42
C SER A 109 -24.12 26.69 41.99
N GLU A 110 -23.09 27.36 42.55
CA GLU A 110 -23.20 28.74 43.02
C GLU A 110 -23.55 29.72 41.87
N ILE A 111 -22.83 29.62 40.75
CA ILE A 111 -23.08 30.45 39.56
C ILE A 111 -24.44 30.15 38.95
N GLN A 112 -24.85 28.87 38.92
CA GLN A 112 -26.19 28.51 38.45
C GLN A 112 -27.29 29.17 39.31
N GLY A 113 -27.12 29.20 40.63
CA GLY A 113 -28.05 29.94 41.51
C GLY A 113 -28.13 31.42 41.16
N GLN A 114 -26.99 32.10 40.95
CA GLN A 114 -26.97 33.50 40.56
C GLN A 114 -27.69 33.75 39.20
N ILE A 115 -27.56 32.84 38.25
CA ILE A 115 -28.26 32.86 36.96
C ILE A 115 -29.77 32.74 37.20
N ASP A 116 -30.20 31.80 38.02
CA ASP A 116 -31.62 31.55 38.31
C ASP A 116 -32.28 32.73 39.07
N ASP A 117 -31.56 33.37 39.98
CA ASP A 117 -32.01 34.56 40.69
C ASP A 117 -32.20 35.74 39.73
N LYS A 118 -31.20 36.04 38.89
CA LYS A 118 -31.28 37.09 37.86
C LYS A 118 -32.38 36.82 36.85
N LYS A 119 -32.66 35.57 36.50
CA LYS A 119 -33.75 35.16 35.64
C LYS A 119 -35.10 35.50 36.26
N GLN A 120 -35.26 35.23 37.54
CA GLN A 120 -36.49 35.58 38.27
C GLN A 120 -36.74 37.07 38.30
N GLU A 121 -35.69 37.88 38.49
CA GLU A 121 -35.77 39.33 38.42
C GLU A 121 -36.25 39.82 37.02
N LEU A 122 -35.75 39.26 35.93
CA LEU A 122 -36.16 39.61 34.58
C LEU A 122 -37.64 39.23 34.28
N ILE A 123 -38.09 38.08 34.76
CA ILE A 123 -39.49 37.65 34.62
C ILE A 123 -40.40 38.60 35.39
N GLN A 124 -40.03 39.01 36.61
CA GLN A 124 -40.81 39.98 37.40
C GLN A 124 -40.90 41.38 36.71
N GLN A 125 -39.90 41.73 35.89
CA GLN A 125 -39.87 42.97 35.11
C GLN A 125 -40.65 42.85 33.80
N GLY A 126 -41.34 41.71 33.53
CA GLY A 126 -42.17 41.52 32.35
C GLY A 126 -41.41 41.31 31.04
N ILE A 127 -40.12 40.96 31.09
CA ILE A 127 -39.31 40.69 29.93
C ILE A 127 -39.52 39.22 29.51
N PRO A 128 -40.08 38.96 28.30
CA PRO A 128 -40.24 37.60 27.81
C PRO A 128 -38.87 36.98 27.52
N PHE A 129 -38.40 36.10 28.41
CA PHE A 129 -37.11 35.45 28.35
C PHE A 129 -37.31 33.94 28.13
N ASP A 130 -37.25 33.51 26.82
CA ASP A 130 -37.35 32.08 26.48
C ASP A 130 -36.00 31.41 26.62
N LEU A 131 -35.72 30.99 27.85
CA LEU A 131 -34.50 30.23 28.21
C LEU A 131 -34.40 28.87 27.51
N GLY A 132 -35.54 28.25 27.18
CA GLY A 132 -35.53 26.97 26.48
C GLY A 132 -34.90 27.09 25.09
N LYS A 133 -35.30 28.13 24.36
CA LYS A 133 -34.76 28.41 23.03
C LYS A 133 -33.30 28.87 23.05
N ILE A 134 -32.94 29.70 24.04
CA ILE A 134 -31.54 30.14 24.24
C ILE A 134 -30.63 28.97 24.57
N ASN A 135 -31.08 28.08 25.48
CA ASN A 135 -30.33 26.89 25.83
C ASN A 135 -30.13 25.94 24.62
N GLN A 136 -31.15 25.80 23.78
CA GLN A 136 -31.02 24.96 22.59
C GLN A 136 -30.02 25.58 21.60
N ILE A 137 -30.12 26.86 21.30
CA ILE A 137 -29.17 27.56 20.42
C ILE A 137 -27.74 27.49 20.97
N SER A 138 -27.57 27.65 22.27
CA SER A 138 -26.25 27.56 22.91
C SER A 138 -25.65 26.15 22.80
N LYS A 139 -26.46 25.12 22.97
CA LYS A 139 -26.01 23.73 22.74
C LYS A 139 -25.63 23.49 21.28
N ASP A 140 -26.44 23.98 20.36
CA ASP A 140 -26.18 23.85 18.93
C ASP A 140 -24.88 24.56 18.54
N ILE A 141 -24.61 25.76 19.09
CA ILE A 141 -23.36 26.49 18.88
C ILE A 141 -22.16 25.66 19.34
N ILE A 142 -22.20 25.15 20.57
CA ILE A 142 -21.12 24.32 21.15
C ILE A 142 -20.87 23.08 20.27
N ASP A 143 -21.94 22.45 19.81
CA ASP A 143 -21.85 21.26 18.96
C ASP A 143 -21.24 21.55 17.59
N TYR A 144 -21.63 22.69 17.00
CA TYR A 144 -21.02 23.14 15.73
C TYR A 144 -19.57 23.57 15.90
N GLU A 145 -19.20 24.25 17.00
CA GLU A 145 -17.82 24.61 17.28
C GLU A 145 -16.91 23.35 17.39
N LYS A 146 -17.39 22.31 18.08
CA LYS A 146 -16.67 21.02 18.14
C LYS A 146 -16.53 20.36 16.77
N LYS A 147 -17.59 20.36 15.97
CA LYS A 147 -17.56 19.81 14.60
C LYS A 147 -16.57 20.58 13.73
N VAL A 148 -16.56 21.92 13.83
CA VAL A 148 -15.61 22.76 13.08
C VAL A 148 -14.16 22.47 13.52
N ALA A 149 -13.90 22.39 14.83
CA ALA A 149 -12.57 22.10 15.34
C ALA A 149 -12.08 20.72 14.85
N LYS A 150 -12.96 19.71 14.90
CA LYS A 150 -12.65 18.37 14.37
C LYS A 150 -12.35 18.40 12.87
N LEU A 151 -13.18 19.09 12.08
CA LEU A 151 -12.97 19.21 10.64
C LEU A 151 -11.65 19.91 10.29
N GLN A 152 -11.25 20.91 11.08
CA GLN A 152 -9.96 21.58 10.92
C GLN A 152 -8.78 20.64 11.20
N ASP A 153 -8.91 19.77 12.19
CA ASP A 153 -7.88 18.77 12.51
C ASP A 153 -7.82 17.67 11.44
N ASP A 154 -8.97 17.17 11.01
CA ASP A 154 -9.09 16.22 9.91
C ASP A 154 -8.51 16.80 8.61
N GLN A 155 -8.72 18.10 8.34
CA GLN A 155 -8.15 18.79 7.18
C GLN A 155 -6.62 18.82 7.24
N LYS A 156 -6.02 19.14 8.40
CA LYS A 156 -4.57 19.11 8.57
C LYS A 156 -4.02 17.70 8.32
N ARG A 157 -4.65 16.71 8.92
CA ARG A 157 -4.26 15.31 8.76
C ARG A 157 -4.36 14.85 7.30
N LEU A 158 -5.41 15.27 6.60
CA LEU A 158 -5.56 14.97 5.17
C LEU A 158 -4.40 15.54 4.34
N VAL A 159 -4.00 16.78 4.61
CA VAL A 159 -2.87 17.41 3.90
C VAL A 159 -1.57 16.64 4.15
N GLU A 160 -1.31 16.21 5.40
CA GLU A 160 -0.14 15.40 5.73
C GLU A 160 -0.15 14.05 5.00
N LEU A 161 -1.28 13.34 5.02
CA LEU A 161 -1.44 12.05 4.33
C LEU A 161 -1.29 12.17 2.81
N LEU A 162 -1.83 13.23 2.21
CA LEU A 162 -1.66 13.48 0.77
C LEU A 162 -0.19 13.75 0.41
N LYS A 163 0.55 14.44 1.27
CA LYS A 163 1.99 14.66 1.09
C LYS A 163 2.76 13.35 1.20
N GLU A 164 2.53 12.56 2.24
CA GLU A 164 3.15 11.26 2.45
C GLU A 164 2.86 10.32 1.26
N ARG A 165 1.60 10.24 0.83
CA ARG A 165 1.21 9.48 -0.36
C ARG A 165 1.99 9.90 -1.60
N GLN A 166 2.17 11.19 -1.82
CA GLN A 166 2.92 11.71 -2.96
C GLN A 166 4.40 11.33 -2.89
N GLU A 167 5.00 11.37 -1.71
CA GLU A 167 6.39 10.95 -1.48
C GLU A 167 6.57 9.44 -1.77
N LEU A 168 5.67 8.60 -1.28
CA LEU A 168 5.69 7.16 -1.54
C LEU A 168 5.52 6.82 -3.03
N ILE A 169 4.66 7.53 -3.75
CA ILE A 169 4.51 7.36 -5.21
C ILE A 169 5.80 7.74 -5.93
N GLN A 170 6.47 8.82 -5.53
CA GLN A 170 7.74 9.24 -6.12
C GLN A 170 8.85 8.22 -5.85
N GLU A 171 8.94 7.70 -4.63
CA GLU A 171 9.89 6.66 -4.26
C GLU A 171 9.66 5.38 -5.07
N ARG A 172 8.40 4.93 -5.16
CA ARG A 172 8.02 3.79 -6.01
C ARG A 172 8.47 3.98 -7.46
N GLN A 173 8.27 5.19 -8.02
CA GLN A 173 8.71 5.49 -9.38
C GLN A 173 10.24 5.46 -9.54
N LYS A 174 10.96 5.99 -8.56
CA LYS A 174 12.42 5.94 -8.54
C LYS A 174 12.91 4.48 -8.55
N ASN A 175 12.38 3.66 -7.67
CA ASN A 175 12.74 2.25 -7.57
C ASN A 175 12.40 1.50 -8.88
N LYS A 176 11.26 1.79 -9.48
CA LYS A 176 10.85 1.20 -10.75
C LYS A 176 11.80 1.57 -11.90
N ARG A 177 12.20 2.83 -12.00
CA ARG A 177 13.19 3.27 -13.00
C ARG A 177 14.54 2.56 -12.84
N GLU A 178 14.96 2.29 -11.60
CA GLU A 178 16.19 1.53 -11.36
C GLU A 178 16.07 0.08 -11.81
N ILE A 179 14.92 -0.57 -11.59
CA ILE A 179 14.63 -1.91 -12.08
C ILE A 179 14.65 -1.93 -13.60
N THR A 180 13.92 -1.02 -14.25
CA THR A 180 13.89 -0.88 -15.71
C THR A 180 15.28 -0.69 -16.29
N ARG A 181 16.12 0.17 -15.66
CA ARG A 181 17.51 0.36 -16.08
C ARG A 181 18.31 -0.94 -16.04
N LYS A 182 18.11 -1.76 -14.98
CA LYS A 182 18.76 -3.08 -14.89
C LYS A 182 18.26 -4.04 -15.97
N HIS A 183 16.96 -4.05 -16.26
CA HIS A 183 16.38 -4.87 -17.32
C HIS A 183 16.94 -4.47 -18.69
N LEU A 184 17.02 -3.17 -18.99
CA LEU A 184 17.58 -2.67 -20.24
C LEU A 184 19.08 -2.99 -20.38
N ALA A 185 19.86 -2.84 -19.30
CA ALA A 185 21.26 -3.20 -19.28
C ALA A 185 21.46 -4.72 -19.51
N PHE A 186 20.64 -5.54 -18.86
CA PHE A 186 20.63 -6.98 -19.08
C PHE A 186 20.29 -7.33 -20.54
N ALA A 187 19.20 -6.77 -21.06
CA ALA A 187 18.81 -6.99 -22.47
C ALA A 187 19.92 -6.59 -23.44
N LYS A 188 20.58 -5.46 -23.22
CA LYS A 188 21.71 -5.01 -24.05
C LYS A 188 22.85 -6.02 -24.03
N LYS A 189 23.26 -6.46 -22.83
CA LYS A 189 24.35 -7.45 -22.66
C LYS A 189 24.03 -8.78 -23.36
N ILE A 190 22.80 -9.29 -23.15
CA ILE A 190 22.37 -10.54 -23.80
C ILE A 190 22.29 -10.37 -25.33
N ASN A 191 21.75 -9.27 -25.82
CA ASN A 191 21.68 -9.00 -27.25
C ASN A 191 23.08 -8.92 -27.90
N GLU A 192 24.08 -8.36 -27.23
CA GLU A 192 25.47 -8.32 -27.68
C GLU A 192 26.06 -9.74 -27.74
N ASN A 193 25.84 -10.56 -26.72
CA ASN A 193 26.33 -11.96 -26.69
C ASN A 193 25.63 -12.84 -27.75
N LEU A 194 24.32 -12.64 -27.95
CA LEU A 194 23.55 -13.39 -28.94
C LEU A 194 23.96 -13.09 -30.38
N LYS A 195 24.44 -11.87 -30.69
CA LYS A 195 24.95 -11.49 -32.03
C LYS A 195 26.15 -12.32 -32.48
N THR A 196 26.97 -12.78 -31.54
CA THR A 196 28.21 -13.49 -31.81
C THR A 196 28.07 -15.01 -31.75
N SER A 197 26.89 -15.51 -31.34
CA SER A 197 26.74 -16.92 -30.98
C SER A 197 25.86 -17.74 -31.91
N VAL A 198 25.15 -17.11 -32.86
CA VAL A 198 24.18 -17.82 -33.72
C VAL A 198 24.29 -17.32 -35.16
N ASP A 199 24.71 -18.17 -36.09
CA ASP A 199 24.93 -17.79 -37.50
C ASP A 199 23.63 -17.70 -38.32
N ASP A 200 22.59 -18.47 -37.96
CA ASP A 200 21.39 -18.64 -38.80
C ASP A 200 20.22 -17.75 -38.41
N PHE A 201 20.24 -17.18 -37.21
CA PHE A 201 19.19 -16.27 -36.75
C PHE A 201 19.66 -15.29 -35.67
N PHE A 202 18.99 -14.16 -35.60
CA PHE A 202 19.24 -13.12 -34.61
C PHE A 202 18.13 -13.04 -33.60
N VAL A 203 18.46 -13.20 -32.31
CA VAL A 203 17.52 -13.02 -31.21
C VAL A 203 17.69 -11.62 -30.64
N SER A 204 16.60 -10.92 -30.44
CA SER A 204 16.58 -9.60 -29.81
C SER A 204 15.61 -9.58 -28.64
N ILE A 205 16.11 -9.12 -27.48
CA ILE A 205 15.33 -8.91 -26.27
C ILE A 205 15.14 -7.39 -26.12
N LYS A 206 13.90 -6.97 -25.99
CA LYS A 206 13.52 -5.60 -25.64
C LYS A 206 12.57 -5.65 -24.46
N TYR A 207 12.51 -4.60 -23.67
CA TYR A 207 11.49 -4.44 -22.63
C TYR A 207 10.56 -3.30 -23.01
N ALA A 208 9.25 -3.55 -22.97
CA ALA A 208 8.25 -2.50 -22.94
C ALA A 208 8.11 -2.06 -21.47
N GLU A 209 8.54 -0.83 -21.21
CA GLU A 209 8.63 -0.29 -19.85
C GLU A 209 7.25 -0.22 -19.21
N SER A 210 7.13 -0.76 -18.00
CA SER A 210 5.91 -0.68 -17.15
C SER A 210 4.62 -1.16 -17.80
N LEU A 211 4.68 -1.89 -18.91
CA LEU A 211 3.49 -2.31 -19.67
C LEU A 211 2.76 -3.51 -19.06
N TYR A 212 3.45 -4.35 -18.30
CA TYR A 212 2.85 -5.55 -17.73
C TYR A 212 2.22 -5.27 -16.35
N SER A 213 0.91 -5.43 -16.26
CA SER A 213 0.15 -5.42 -15.00
C SER A 213 -0.95 -6.48 -15.09
N PRO A 214 -0.86 -7.56 -14.30
CA PRO A 214 -1.81 -8.69 -14.40
C PRO A 214 -3.25 -8.29 -14.07
N ASP A 215 -3.42 -7.35 -13.14
CA ASP A 215 -4.72 -6.98 -12.61
C ASP A 215 -5.34 -5.75 -13.32
N PHE A 216 -4.63 -5.11 -14.24
CA PHE A 216 -5.06 -3.84 -14.85
C PHE A 216 -6.34 -4.00 -15.67
N GLU A 217 -6.41 -5.02 -16.50
CA GLU A 217 -7.56 -5.29 -17.37
C GLU A 217 -8.85 -5.49 -16.56
N ASP A 218 -8.80 -6.35 -15.54
CA ASP A 218 -9.97 -6.68 -14.72
C ASP A 218 -10.39 -5.55 -13.79
N THR A 219 -9.41 -4.84 -13.20
CA THR A 219 -9.70 -3.69 -12.35
C THR A 219 -10.34 -2.56 -13.16
N LEU A 220 -9.77 -2.23 -14.33
CA LEU A 220 -10.34 -1.20 -15.22
C LEU A 220 -11.76 -1.56 -15.66
N LYS A 221 -11.98 -2.82 -16.07
CA LYS A 221 -13.30 -3.33 -16.42
C LYS A 221 -14.31 -3.15 -15.29
N THR A 222 -13.90 -3.46 -14.06
CA THR A 222 -14.75 -3.35 -12.87
C THR A 222 -15.09 -1.90 -12.57
N LEU A 223 -14.11 -1.01 -12.54
CA LEU A 223 -14.28 0.42 -12.25
C LEU A 223 -15.17 1.13 -13.28
N MET A 224 -15.04 0.73 -14.54
CA MET A 224 -15.85 1.27 -15.64
C MET A 224 -17.23 0.61 -15.75
N GLY A 225 -17.49 -0.48 -15.04
CA GLY A 225 -18.73 -1.25 -15.16
C GLY A 225 -18.94 -1.89 -16.54
N TRP A 226 -17.86 -2.15 -17.28
CA TRP A 226 -17.93 -2.71 -18.63
C TRP A 226 -18.39 -4.16 -18.62
N ARG A 227 -19.37 -4.45 -19.49
CA ARG A 227 -19.94 -5.80 -19.66
C ARG A 227 -19.83 -6.24 -21.14
N THR A 228 -19.83 -7.52 -21.36
CA THR A 228 -19.85 -8.27 -22.64
C THR A 228 -19.25 -7.57 -23.87
N SER A 229 -19.92 -6.61 -24.48
CA SER A 229 -19.46 -5.90 -25.69
C SER A 229 -18.33 -4.88 -25.47
N GLN A 230 -18.12 -4.45 -24.24
CA GLN A 230 -17.13 -3.42 -23.88
C GLN A 230 -15.86 -4.01 -23.22
N VAL A 231 -15.87 -5.30 -22.88
CA VAL A 231 -14.72 -5.99 -22.24
C VAL A 231 -13.46 -5.88 -23.08
N MET A 232 -13.59 -5.88 -24.40
CA MET A 232 -12.46 -5.72 -25.32
C MET A 232 -11.71 -4.38 -25.09
N LYS A 233 -12.38 -3.35 -24.59
CA LYS A 233 -11.75 -2.04 -24.32
C LYS A 233 -10.69 -2.13 -23.25
N SER A 234 -11.01 -2.80 -22.12
CA SER A 234 -10.02 -2.96 -21.04
C SER A 234 -8.80 -3.74 -21.51
N SER A 235 -8.99 -4.81 -22.28
CA SER A 235 -7.91 -5.62 -22.82
C SER A 235 -7.00 -4.83 -23.78
N VAL A 236 -7.59 -4.06 -24.71
CA VAL A 236 -6.81 -3.24 -25.66
C VAL A 236 -6.04 -2.14 -24.92
N ILE A 237 -6.69 -1.45 -23.98
CA ILE A 237 -6.03 -0.42 -23.17
C ILE A 237 -4.86 -1.01 -22.40
N ALA A 238 -5.08 -2.11 -21.65
CA ALA A 238 -4.07 -2.72 -20.82
C ALA A 238 -2.85 -3.26 -21.59
N ARG A 239 -3.03 -3.61 -22.87
CA ARG A 239 -1.95 -4.06 -23.75
C ARG A 239 -1.22 -2.90 -24.48
N SER A 240 -1.83 -1.73 -24.52
CA SER A 240 -1.33 -0.59 -25.29
C SER A 240 -0.60 0.43 -24.43
N ILE A 241 -0.97 0.56 -23.17
CA ILE A 241 -0.41 1.56 -22.25
C ILE A 241 -0.20 0.95 -20.87
N GLY A 242 0.90 1.31 -20.21
CA GLY A 242 1.15 0.91 -18.82
C GLY A 242 0.16 1.56 -17.85
N VAL A 243 -0.18 0.85 -16.77
CA VAL A 243 -1.17 1.35 -15.78
C VAL A 243 -0.78 2.69 -15.18
N TYR A 244 0.52 2.91 -14.94
CA TYR A 244 1.00 4.19 -14.43
C TYR A 244 0.75 5.34 -15.40
N ASP A 245 1.14 5.17 -16.67
CA ASP A 245 0.96 6.20 -17.68
C ASP A 245 -0.53 6.47 -17.96
N PHE A 246 -1.34 5.42 -17.93
CA PHE A 246 -2.79 5.53 -18.03
C PHE A 246 -3.36 6.37 -16.87
N VAL A 247 -2.98 6.07 -15.63
CA VAL A 247 -3.44 6.85 -14.45
C VAL A 247 -2.97 8.30 -14.55
N GLN A 248 -1.73 8.56 -14.99
CA GLN A 248 -1.26 9.94 -15.19
C GLN A 248 -2.08 10.67 -16.24
N ALA A 249 -2.45 10.01 -17.35
CA ALA A 249 -3.31 10.59 -18.38
C ALA A 249 -4.72 10.92 -17.81
N ILE A 250 -5.30 10.03 -17.00
CA ILE A 250 -6.58 10.28 -16.34
C ILE A 250 -6.50 11.48 -15.38
N LYS A 251 -5.49 11.53 -14.51
CA LYS A 251 -5.31 12.61 -13.52
C LYS A 251 -5.11 13.97 -14.19
N LYS A 252 -4.34 14.02 -15.29
CA LYS A 252 -4.05 15.23 -16.05
C LYS A 252 -5.12 15.56 -17.09
N LYS A 253 -6.10 14.69 -17.28
CA LYS A 253 -7.09 14.76 -18.36
C LYS A 253 -6.43 14.85 -19.75
N ASP A 254 -5.36 14.08 -19.93
CA ASP A 254 -4.58 14.08 -21.19
C ASP A 254 -5.26 13.18 -22.23
N ILE A 255 -6.10 13.80 -23.05
CA ILE A 255 -6.82 13.15 -24.14
C ILE A 255 -5.84 12.61 -25.20
N GLY A 256 -4.69 13.28 -25.42
CA GLY A 256 -3.73 12.90 -26.45
C GLY A 256 -3.13 11.51 -26.24
N VAL A 257 -2.80 11.18 -25.00
CA VAL A 257 -2.27 9.86 -24.63
C VAL A 257 -3.31 8.76 -24.89
N LEU A 258 -4.58 9.02 -24.58
CA LEU A 258 -5.66 8.03 -24.77
C LEU A 258 -6.03 7.87 -26.25
N LYS A 259 -5.97 8.93 -27.05
CA LYS A 259 -6.14 8.88 -28.53
C LYS A 259 -5.03 8.10 -29.22
N ALA A 260 -3.84 8.06 -28.64
CA ALA A 260 -2.71 7.30 -29.18
C ALA A 260 -2.88 5.78 -29.07
N ILE A 261 -3.87 5.30 -28.32
CA ILE A 261 -4.21 3.86 -28.21
C ILE A 261 -4.78 3.37 -29.54
N LYS A 262 -4.07 2.43 -30.18
CA LYS A 262 -4.45 1.87 -31.50
C LYS A 262 -4.82 0.39 -31.39
N TYR A 263 -5.76 -0.01 -32.22
CA TYR A 263 -6.09 -1.41 -32.48
C TYR A 263 -6.12 -1.65 -33.97
N GLN A 264 -5.39 -2.64 -34.47
CA GLN A 264 -5.24 -2.95 -35.90
C GLN A 264 -4.73 -1.76 -36.76
N GLY A 265 -3.99 -0.82 -36.13
CA GLY A 265 -3.43 0.35 -36.79
C GLY A 265 -4.27 1.61 -36.75
N GLU A 266 -5.55 1.53 -36.36
CA GLU A 266 -6.45 2.66 -36.25
C GLU A 266 -6.64 3.11 -34.78
N GLN A 267 -7.06 4.37 -34.59
CA GLN A 267 -7.41 4.87 -33.27
C GLN A 267 -8.57 4.03 -32.70
N PHE A 268 -8.37 3.52 -31.48
CA PHE A 268 -9.32 2.57 -30.89
C PHE A 268 -10.46 3.22 -30.13
N LEU A 269 -10.17 4.28 -29.38
CA LEU A 269 -11.14 4.97 -28.53
C LEU A 269 -11.68 6.21 -29.24
N ARG A 270 -12.98 6.39 -29.23
CA ARG A 270 -13.64 7.62 -29.70
C ARG A 270 -13.57 8.70 -28.63
N ASP A 271 -13.78 9.95 -29.02
CA ASP A 271 -13.68 11.10 -28.12
C ASP A 271 -14.70 11.03 -26.98
N ASP A 272 -15.95 10.61 -27.26
CA ASP A 272 -16.99 10.40 -26.26
C ASP A 272 -16.63 9.29 -25.25
N GLU A 273 -15.97 8.26 -25.69
CA GLU A 273 -15.49 7.15 -24.84
C GLU A 273 -14.32 7.60 -23.95
N ILE A 274 -13.41 8.41 -24.47
CA ILE A 274 -12.30 8.98 -23.71
C ILE A 274 -12.83 9.91 -22.61
N ASP A 275 -13.77 10.80 -22.93
CA ASP A 275 -14.38 11.69 -21.97
C ASP A 275 -15.12 10.93 -20.87
N ASN A 276 -15.84 9.86 -21.24
CA ASN A 276 -16.49 8.98 -20.26
C ASN A 276 -15.48 8.28 -19.34
N ILE A 277 -14.37 7.77 -19.88
CA ILE A 277 -13.31 7.13 -19.08
C ILE A 277 -12.71 8.12 -18.09
N ILE A 278 -12.33 9.31 -18.57
CA ILE A 278 -11.74 10.36 -17.73
C ILE A 278 -12.74 10.79 -16.64
N THR A 279 -13.99 11.04 -16.97
CA THR A 279 -15.01 11.50 -16.02
C THR A 279 -15.29 10.41 -14.98
N THR A 280 -15.52 9.17 -15.41
CA THR A 280 -15.85 8.05 -14.51
C THR A 280 -14.72 7.74 -13.54
N LEU A 281 -13.47 7.76 -13.99
CA LEU A 281 -12.33 7.44 -13.13
C LEU A 281 -11.93 8.59 -12.21
N ASN A 282 -12.19 9.84 -12.58
CA ASN A 282 -11.99 10.98 -11.68
C ASN A 282 -13.14 11.13 -10.66
N ASP A 283 -14.32 10.61 -10.94
CA ASP A 283 -15.43 10.62 -10.00
C ASP A 283 -15.12 9.73 -8.80
N GLY A 284 -15.13 10.34 -7.59
CA GLY A 284 -14.76 9.64 -6.35
C GLY A 284 -13.32 9.12 -6.33
N PHE A 285 -12.42 9.66 -7.17
CA PHE A 285 -11.00 9.27 -7.25
C PHE A 285 -10.77 7.79 -7.56
N LYS A 286 -11.65 7.16 -8.33
CA LYS A 286 -11.57 5.72 -8.69
C LYS A 286 -10.24 5.32 -9.35
N TYR A 287 -9.53 6.26 -9.99
CA TYR A 287 -8.19 6.01 -10.52
C TYR A 287 -7.16 5.59 -9.44
N GLU A 288 -7.43 5.85 -8.15
CA GLU A 288 -6.52 5.47 -7.06
C GLU A 288 -6.40 3.97 -6.90
N ASP A 289 -7.44 3.21 -7.19
CA ASP A 289 -7.40 1.74 -7.21
C ASP A 289 -6.43 1.25 -8.28
N LEU A 290 -6.41 1.88 -9.44
CA LEU A 290 -5.45 1.58 -10.51
C LEU A 290 -4.02 2.02 -10.14
N GLU A 291 -3.86 3.13 -9.43
CA GLU A 291 -2.55 3.64 -8.99
C GLU A 291 -1.86 2.66 -8.02
N CYS A 292 -2.61 1.89 -7.26
CA CYS A 292 -2.10 0.89 -6.32
C CYS A 292 -1.65 -0.41 -7.00
N LEU A 293 -2.03 -0.66 -8.24
CA LEU A 293 -1.72 -1.92 -8.93
C LEU A 293 -0.21 -2.12 -9.12
N LYS A 294 0.20 -3.38 -9.11
CA LYS A 294 1.56 -3.78 -9.49
C LYS A 294 1.70 -3.70 -11.00
N TYR A 295 2.87 -3.26 -11.45
CA TYR A 295 3.24 -3.26 -12.85
C TYR A 295 4.73 -3.53 -13.02
N ASP A 296 5.06 -4.15 -14.15
CA ASP A 296 6.42 -4.55 -14.50
C ASP A 296 6.73 -4.27 -15.97
N ASP A 297 8.01 -4.32 -16.30
CA ASP A 297 8.46 -4.24 -17.66
C ASP A 297 8.09 -5.53 -18.38
N HIS A 298 7.54 -5.41 -19.59
CA HIS A 298 7.15 -6.58 -20.38
C HIS A 298 8.28 -6.99 -21.32
N PRO A 299 8.91 -8.18 -21.13
CA PRO A 299 9.95 -8.66 -22.02
C PRO A 299 9.34 -9.03 -23.39
N GLN A 300 9.91 -8.50 -24.45
CA GLN A 300 9.57 -8.81 -25.84
C GLN A 300 10.77 -9.48 -26.49
N ILE A 301 10.63 -10.76 -26.80
CA ILE A 301 11.66 -11.55 -27.46
C ILE A 301 11.22 -11.72 -28.92
N THR A 302 12.09 -11.30 -29.84
CA THR A 302 11.92 -11.44 -31.30
C THR A 302 13.08 -12.23 -31.86
N VAL A 303 12.77 -13.04 -32.87
CA VAL A 303 13.75 -13.85 -33.63
C VAL A 303 13.65 -13.47 -35.09
N THR A 304 14.79 -13.04 -35.64
CA THR A 304 14.92 -12.71 -37.06
C THR A 304 15.72 -13.81 -37.73
N LYS A 305 15.13 -14.49 -38.70
CA LYS A 305 15.82 -15.43 -39.57
C LYS A 305 16.22 -14.74 -40.88
N PHE A 306 17.40 -15.13 -41.36
CA PHE A 306 17.88 -14.71 -42.66
C PHE A 306 17.55 -15.85 -43.64
N VAL A 307 16.73 -15.58 -44.64
CA VAL A 307 16.33 -16.56 -45.69
C VAL A 307 16.80 -16.03 -47.01
N ASP A 308 17.57 -16.84 -47.73
CA ASP A 308 17.96 -16.56 -49.11
C ASP A 308 16.88 -17.10 -50.07
N GLU A 309 16.04 -16.24 -50.61
CA GLU A 309 15.07 -16.59 -51.65
C GLU A 309 15.54 -15.97 -52.98
N SER A 310 15.94 -16.83 -53.90
CA SER A 310 16.31 -16.42 -55.26
C SER A 310 17.45 -15.39 -55.33
N GLY A 311 18.46 -15.48 -54.48
CA GLY A 311 19.59 -14.55 -54.39
C GLY A 311 19.29 -13.22 -53.71
N VAL A 312 18.13 -13.09 -53.08
CA VAL A 312 17.78 -11.91 -52.25
C VAL A 312 17.65 -12.35 -50.78
N ARG A 313 18.51 -11.76 -49.95
CA ARG A 313 18.47 -12.03 -48.50
C ARG A 313 17.27 -11.31 -47.87
N LYS A 314 16.27 -12.06 -47.42
CA LYS A 314 15.11 -11.54 -46.73
C LYS A 314 15.22 -11.78 -45.23
N ASN A 315 14.79 -10.80 -44.45
CA ASN A 315 14.76 -10.86 -42.99
C ASN A 315 13.31 -11.13 -42.55
N ILE A 316 13.09 -12.28 -41.92
CA ILE A 316 11.77 -12.64 -41.36
C ILE A 316 11.87 -12.54 -39.84
N THR A 317 11.21 -11.53 -39.27
CA THR A 317 11.15 -11.34 -37.81
C THR A 317 9.83 -11.85 -37.24
N LYS A 318 9.90 -12.76 -36.28
CA LYS A 318 8.76 -13.31 -35.53
C LYS A 318 8.91 -13.04 -34.02
N ARG A 319 7.81 -12.86 -33.35
CA ARG A 319 7.78 -12.87 -31.88
C ARG A 319 7.96 -14.31 -31.39
N ILE A 320 8.50 -14.49 -30.17
CA ILE A 320 8.69 -15.83 -29.58
C ILE A 320 7.39 -16.63 -29.55
N SER A 321 6.23 -16.00 -29.30
CA SER A 321 4.93 -16.63 -29.28
C SER A 321 4.44 -17.16 -30.65
N GLN A 322 5.09 -16.76 -31.74
CA GLN A 322 4.78 -17.21 -33.10
C GLN A 322 5.71 -18.36 -33.57
N LEU A 323 6.62 -18.79 -32.72
CA LEU A 323 7.54 -19.89 -32.98
C LEU A 323 6.94 -21.21 -32.52
N SER A 324 7.42 -22.33 -33.08
CA SER A 324 7.09 -23.65 -32.56
C SER A 324 7.62 -23.83 -31.12
N LEU A 325 7.07 -24.76 -30.36
CA LEU A 325 7.49 -25.01 -28.98
C LEU A 325 9.00 -25.27 -28.85
N GLY A 326 9.53 -26.12 -29.72
CA GLY A 326 10.97 -26.42 -29.76
C GLY A 326 11.83 -25.19 -30.07
N GLN A 327 11.39 -24.35 -31.02
CA GLN A 327 12.07 -23.08 -31.32
C GLN A 327 12.04 -22.10 -30.13
N GLN A 328 10.90 -22.02 -29.42
CA GLN A 328 10.78 -21.20 -28.20
C GLN A 328 11.76 -21.67 -27.13
N GLN A 329 11.79 -22.98 -26.85
CA GLN A 329 12.72 -23.56 -25.89
C GLN A 329 14.18 -23.33 -26.27
N SER A 330 14.51 -23.48 -27.55
CA SER A 330 15.84 -23.23 -28.09
C SER A 330 16.32 -21.78 -27.84
N VAL A 331 15.45 -20.83 -28.09
CA VAL A 331 15.72 -19.40 -27.88
C VAL A 331 15.91 -19.11 -26.38
N LEU A 332 15.02 -19.63 -25.52
CA LEU A 332 15.10 -19.43 -24.08
C LEU A 332 16.36 -20.07 -23.49
N LEU A 333 16.70 -21.27 -23.93
CA LEU A 333 17.93 -21.95 -23.50
C LEU A 333 19.17 -21.15 -23.94
N SER A 334 19.21 -20.62 -25.16
CA SER A 334 20.31 -19.76 -25.62
C SER A 334 20.47 -18.51 -24.75
N ILE A 335 19.36 -17.86 -24.38
CA ILE A 335 19.37 -16.70 -23.46
C ILE A 335 19.92 -17.11 -22.09
N LEU A 336 19.48 -18.25 -21.55
CA LEU A 336 19.94 -18.78 -20.26
C LEU A 336 21.45 -19.10 -20.27
N LEU A 337 21.93 -19.75 -21.33
CA LEU A 337 23.33 -20.10 -21.48
C LEU A 337 24.24 -18.87 -21.60
N LEU A 338 23.76 -17.83 -22.25
CA LEU A 338 24.52 -16.58 -22.45
C LEU A 338 24.34 -15.58 -21.29
N SER A 339 23.55 -15.93 -20.29
CA SER A 339 23.44 -15.14 -19.07
C SER A 339 24.75 -15.21 -18.28
N ASP A 340 25.23 -14.06 -17.84
CA ASP A 340 26.45 -13.92 -17.07
C ASP A 340 26.17 -14.29 -15.58
N SER A 341 26.19 -15.58 -15.31
CA SER A 341 25.99 -16.14 -13.97
C SER A 341 27.10 -17.15 -13.69
N ASP A 342 27.73 -17.01 -12.54
CA ASP A 342 28.74 -17.92 -11.98
C ASP A 342 28.12 -19.09 -11.19
N LYS A 343 26.80 -19.08 -11.00
CA LYS A 343 26.12 -20.15 -10.27
C LYS A 343 26.10 -21.46 -11.07
N PRO A 344 26.16 -22.63 -10.43
CA PRO A 344 26.05 -23.90 -11.12
C PRO A 344 24.79 -23.97 -11.98
N LEU A 345 24.92 -24.50 -13.20
CA LEU A 345 23.81 -24.66 -14.15
C LEU A 345 23.47 -26.17 -14.21
N LEU A 346 22.24 -26.47 -13.83
CA LEU A 346 21.68 -27.81 -13.93
C LEU A 346 20.67 -27.83 -15.10
N ILE A 347 20.90 -28.74 -16.05
CA ILE A 347 20.03 -28.91 -17.22
C ILE A 347 19.63 -30.38 -17.28
N ASP A 348 18.33 -30.62 -17.27
CA ASP A 348 17.76 -31.94 -17.43
C ASP A 348 17.16 -32.08 -18.84
N GLN A 349 17.62 -33.05 -19.59
CA GLN A 349 17.16 -33.42 -20.93
C GLN A 349 17.02 -32.21 -21.89
N PRO A 350 18.10 -31.45 -22.15
CA PRO A 350 18.00 -30.29 -23.02
C PRO A 350 17.56 -30.60 -24.46
N GLU A 351 17.66 -31.85 -24.87
CA GLU A 351 17.26 -32.35 -26.18
C GLU A 351 15.76 -32.51 -26.38
N ASP A 352 14.97 -32.57 -25.32
CA ASP A 352 13.54 -32.77 -25.40
C ASP A 352 12.86 -31.62 -26.16
N ASN A 353 12.13 -31.96 -27.22
CA ASN A 353 11.42 -31.02 -28.08
C ASN A 353 12.31 -30.05 -28.90
N LEU A 354 13.62 -30.26 -28.93
CA LEU A 354 14.51 -29.44 -29.73
C LEU A 354 14.79 -30.06 -31.11
N ASP A 355 14.97 -29.20 -32.12
CA ASP A 355 15.44 -29.63 -33.45
C ASP A 355 16.91 -30.06 -33.36
N SER A 356 17.23 -31.24 -33.90
CA SER A 356 18.55 -31.87 -33.79
C SER A 356 19.68 -30.98 -34.36
N GLU A 357 19.41 -30.25 -35.42
CA GLU A 357 20.37 -29.32 -36.02
C GLU A 357 20.67 -28.12 -35.15
N PHE A 358 19.63 -27.58 -34.48
CA PHE A 358 19.76 -26.48 -33.53
C PHE A 358 20.54 -26.89 -32.29
N ILE A 359 20.28 -28.11 -31.77
CA ILE A 359 20.99 -28.67 -30.59
C ILE A 359 22.50 -28.66 -30.85
N PHE A 360 22.91 -29.20 -31.97
CA PHE A 360 24.35 -29.41 -32.21
C PHE A 360 25.09 -28.12 -32.45
N LYS A 361 24.58 -27.23 -33.28
CA LYS A 361 25.26 -25.99 -33.68
C LYS A 361 25.26 -24.95 -32.55
N THR A 362 24.18 -24.80 -31.84
CA THR A 362 24.02 -23.69 -30.90
C THR A 362 24.27 -24.09 -29.44
N ILE A 363 23.68 -25.18 -28.98
CA ILE A 363 23.75 -25.57 -27.55
C ILE A 363 25.12 -26.09 -27.21
N VAL A 364 25.68 -27.06 -27.97
CA VAL A 364 26.99 -27.63 -27.68
C VAL A 364 28.08 -26.61 -27.74
N GLY A 365 28.04 -25.70 -28.72
CA GLY A 365 29.00 -24.60 -28.83
C GLY A 365 28.96 -23.63 -27.64
N ASN A 366 27.78 -23.27 -27.18
CA ASN A 366 27.62 -22.41 -26.00
C ASN A 366 27.97 -23.11 -24.69
N LEU A 367 27.61 -24.38 -24.52
CA LEU A 367 27.99 -25.17 -23.35
C LEU A 367 29.51 -25.30 -23.18
N ARG A 368 30.22 -25.47 -24.31
CA ARG A 368 31.71 -25.54 -24.30
C ARG A 368 32.34 -24.22 -23.84
N LYS A 369 31.76 -23.09 -24.20
CA LYS A 369 32.22 -21.76 -23.75
C LYS A 369 31.92 -21.52 -22.27
N ILE A 370 30.71 -21.90 -21.82
CA ILE A 370 30.25 -21.64 -20.47
C ILE A 370 30.97 -22.48 -19.42
N LYS A 371 31.32 -23.77 -19.73
CA LYS A 371 32.04 -24.65 -18.80
C LYS A 371 33.42 -24.11 -18.38
N GLU A 372 33.97 -23.15 -19.10
CA GLU A 372 35.23 -22.48 -18.75
C GLU A 372 35.06 -21.54 -17.53
N HIS A 373 33.85 -21.04 -17.31
CA HIS A 373 33.57 -20.05 -16.26
C HIS A 373 32.51 -20.48 -15.25
N ARG A 374 31.78 -21.58 -15.56
CA ARG A 374 30.66 -22.02 -14.75
C ARG A 374 30.58 -23.55 -14.68
N GLN A 375 30.25 -24.11 -13.52
CA GLN A 375 29.92 -25.51 -13.40
C GLN A 375 28.63 -25.82 -14.15
N VAL A 376 28.67 -26.80 -15.06
CA VAL A 376 27.52 -27.28 -15.81
C VAL A 376 27.30 -28.75 -15.50
N ILE A 377 26.09 -29.10 -15.08
CA ILE A 377 25.64 -30.46 -14.80
C ILE A 377 24.50 -30.76 -15.77
N ILE A 378 24.66 -31.77 -16.61
CA ILE A 378 23.67 -32.12 -17.63
C ILE A 378 23.27 -33.58 -17.42
N VAL A 379 21.96 -33.81 -17.38
CA VAL A 379 21.33 -35.13 -17.50
C VAL A 379 20.82 -35.23 -18.93
N THR A 380 21.32 -36.20 -19.69
CA THR A 380 20.94 -36.34 -21.10
C THR A 380 21.05 -37.81 -21.53
N HIS A 381 20.19 -38.22 -22.44
CA HIS A 381 20.30 -39.49 -23.15
C HIS A 381 20.82 -39.30 -24.59
N ASN A 382 21.10 -38.07 -25.00
CA ASN A 382 21.66 -37.77 -26.30
C ASN A 382 23.19 -37.78 -26.29
N PRO A 383 23.87 -38.74 -26.98
CA PRO A 383 25.31 -38.86 -26.98
C PRO A 383 26.03 -37.65 -27.59
N ASN A 384 25.34 -36.84 -28.41
CA ASN A 384 25.94 -35.66 -29.01
C ASN A 384 26.07 -34.47 -28.03
N ILE A 385 25.35 -34.51 -26.91
CA ILE A 385 25.45 -33.51 -25.85
C ILE A 385 26.49 -33.93 -24.81
N ALA A 386 26.57 -35.23 -24.53
CA ALA A 386 27.53 -35.82 -23.60
C ALA A 386 28.97 -35.76 -24.12
#